data_8f32805a9f0992ff26d0d2a8eb30e002
#
_entry.id   8f32805a9f0992ff26d0d2a8eb30e002
#
_cell.length_a   1.000
_cell.length_b   1.000
_cell.length_c   1.000
_cell.angle_alpha   90.00
_cell.angle_beta   90.00
_cell.angle_gamma   90.00
#
_symmetry.space_group_name_H-M   'P 1'
#
loop_
_entity.id
_entity.type
_entity.pdbx_description
1 polymer ?
#
loop_
_entity_poly.entity_id
_entity_poly.type
_entity_poly.pdbx_seq_one_letter_code
_entity_poly.pdbx_strand_id
1 'polypeptide(L)'
;LLSRGLGDVYKRQEGEGAWSFTVMFLQMWNYFRYSEGSYLSYKPEVDFSNIEDGYVQPYKSSPLTGENVGENLYIQMINDAQEYIYIFTPYLIVCNELMTALKLAAKRDVDVRIVTPAIPDKKYIYKMTQSNYKELLLAGVRIYQYTPGFIHSKTLIMDGRLASVGSINMDNRSFYHHFECGALLYDCKAIADVKNDMFATFEESEEIDILWCRNNISKVSLIGPLLNLLSPLL
;
A
#
# COMPACT_ATOMS: atom_id res chain seq x y z
N LEU A 1 -2.71 -5.91 -13.68
CA LEU A 1 -1.46 -5.28 -13.22
C LEU A 1 -0.60 -6.27 -12.48
N LEU A 2 0.18 -7.03 -13.22
CA LEU A 2 1.05 -8.06 -12.66
C LEU A 2 2.44 -7.49 -12.42
N SER A 3 2.84 -7.33 -11.16
CA SER A 3 4.27 -7.19 -10.83
C SER A 3 4.87 -8.57 -10.61
N ARG A 4 5.29 -9.20 -11.69
CA ARG A 4 6.06 -10.45 -11.64
C ARG A 4 7.52 -10.13 -11.90
N GLY A 5 8.35 -10.13 -10.84
CA GLY A 5 9.79 -9.93 -10.94
C GLY A 5 10.28 -8.59 -10.37
N LEU A 6 11.49 -8.18 -10.71
CA LEU A 6 12.14 -6.93 -10.26
C LEU A 6 11.59 -5.64 -10.90
N GLY A 7 10.46 -5.71 -11.60
CA GLY A 7 9.80 -4.56 -12.18
C GLY A 7 8.79 -3.94 -11.23
N ASP A 8 8.63 -2.63 -11.30
CA ASP A 8 7.57 -1.92 -10.60
C ASP A 8 6.19 -2.23 -11.19
N VAL A 9 5.16 -2.13 -10.36
CA VAL A 9 3.78 -2.22 -10.79
C VAL A 9 3.42 -0.95 -11.57
N TYR A 10 2.91 -1.11 -12.78
CA TYR A 10 2.41 0.00 -13.58
C TYR A 10 0.90 0.12 -13.42
N LYS A 11 0.44 1.35 -13.24
CA LYS A 11 -0.95 1.72 -13.37
C LYS A 11 -1.11 2.64 -14.57
N ARG A 12 -2.00 2.29 -15.49
CA ARG A 12 -2.45 3.20 -16.55
C ARG A 12 -3.74 3.88 -16.09
N GLN A 13 -3.73 5.20 -16.03
CA GLN A 13 -4.90 6.01 -15.73
C GLN A 13 -5.34 6.74 -16.99
N GLU A 14 -6.57 6.54 -17.39
CA GLU A 14 -7.26 7.28 -18.45
C GLU A 14 -8.44 8.04 -17.86
N GLY A 15 -8.83 9.14 -18.47
CA GLY A 15 -9.93 9.97 -18.01
C GLY A 15 -9.47 11.22 -17.24
N GLU A 16 -10.44 11.93 -16.66
CA GLU A 16 -10.20 13.23 -15.98
C GLU A 16 -9.22 13.12 -14.81
N GLY A 17 -9.19 11.97 -14.12
CA GLY A 17 -8.25 11.72 -13.03
C GLY A 17 -6.78 11.81 -13.44
N ALA A 18 -6.44 11.57 -14.73
CA ALA A 18 -5.09 11.72 -15.24
C ALA A 18 -4.58 13.15 -15.13
N TRP A 19 -5.46 14.14 -15.30
CA TRP A 19 -5.13 15.55 -15.12
C TRP A 19 -4.67 15.85 -13.68
N SER A 20 -5.30 15.29 -12.69
CA SER A 20 -4.90 15.47 -11.29
C SER A 20 -3.47 14.96 -11.03
N PHE A 21 -3.08 13.81 -11.61
CA PHE A 21 -1.70 13.32 -11.53
C PHE A 21 -0.71 14.25 -12.25
N THR A 22 -1.09 14.81 -13.41
CA THR A 22 -0.28 15.82 -14.11
C THR A 22 -0.05 17.04 -13.24
N VAL A 23 -1.09 17.57 -12.59
CA VAL A 23 -0.96 18.70 -11.65
C VAL A 23 -0.08 18.36 -10.46
N MET A 24 -0.23 17.17 -9.85
CA MET A 24 0.63 16.70 -8.75
C MET A 24 2.10 16.67 -9.18
N PHE A 25 2.39 16.14 -10.36
CA PHE A 25 3.74 16.11 -10.91
C PHE A 25 4.31 17.52 -11.12
N LEU A 26 3.54 18.41 -11.74
CA LEU A 26 3.96 19.79 -12.00
C LEU A 26 4.19 20.59 -10.72
N GLN A 27 3.37 20.37 -9.68
CA GLN A 27 3.58 20.97 -8.36
C GLN A 27 4.92 20.50 -7.74
N MET A 28 5.21 19.20 -7.81
CA MET A 28 6.48 18.65 -7.32
C MET A 28 7.66 19.17 -8.16
N TRP A 29 7.51 19.20 -9.48
CA TRP A 29 8.52 19.75 -10.38
C TRP A 29 8.86 21.19 -10.04
N ASN A 30 7.84 22.05 -9.86
CA ASN A 30 8.02 23.47 -9.54
C ASN A 30 8.62 23.71 -8.15
N TYR A 31 8.48 22.77 -7.24
CA TYR A 31 9.16 22.83 -5.95
C TYR A 31 10.68 22.75 -6.10
N PHE A 32 11.16 21.89 -7.01
CA PHE A 32 12.60 21.70 -7.25
C PHE A 32 13.17 22.58 -8.36
N ARG A 33 12.33 22.95 -9.35
CA ARG A 33 12.72 23.75 -10.50
C ARG A 33 11.58 24.69 -10.86
N TYR A 34 11.66 25.92 -10.37
CA TYR A 34 10.67 26.92 -10.69
C TYR A 34 10.55 27.08 -12.21
N SER A 35 9.33 26.94 -12.73
CA SER A 35 8.98 27.27 -14.11
C SER A 35 7.80 28.22 -14.14
N GLU A 36 7.94 29.32 -14.86
CA GLU A 36 6.84 30.23 -15.12
C GLU A 36 5.89 29.61 -16.14
N GLY A 37 4.61 29.55 -15.84
CA GLY A 37 3.58 29.07 -16.75
C GLY A 37 2.34 28.52 -16.06
N SER A 38 1.24 28.55 -16.78
CA SER A 38 -0.01 27.94 -16.31
C SER A 38 0.03 26.43 -16.52
N TYR A 39 -0.36 25.66 -15.51
CA TYR A 39 -0.55 24.21 -15.65
C TYR A 39 -1.58 23.85 -16.72
N LEU A 40 -2.52 24.75 -16.99
CA LEU A 40 -3.57 24.56 -18.00
C LEU A 40 -3.03 24.30 -19.41
N SER A 41 -1.81 24.75 -19.73
CA SER A 41 -1.17 24.47 -21.03
C SER A 41 -0.88 22.97 -21.24
N TYR A 42 -0.88 22.18 -20.17
CA TYR A 42 -0.68 20.72 -20.21
C TYR A 42 -2.00 19.94 -20.13
N LYS A 43 -3.14 20.64 -19.98
CA LYS A 43 -4.44 19.96 -19.89
C LYS A 43 -4.85 19.46 -21.29
N PRO A 44 -5.08 18.15 -21.47
CA PRO A 44 -5.54 17.64 -22.76
C PRO A 44 -6.98 18.08 -23.03
N GLU A 45 -7.28 18.38 -24.29
CA GLU A 45 -8.64 18.62 -24.78
C GLU A 45 -9.28 17.26 -25.16
N VAL A 46 -9.68 16.47 -24.16
CA VAL A 46 -10.32 15.17 -24.37
C VAL A 46 -11.62 15.14 -23.56
N ASP A 47 -12.68 14.72 -24.21
CA ASP A 47 -13.99 14.54 -23.59
C ASP A 47 -14.13 13.09 -23.12
N PHE A 48 -14.26 12.89 -21.80
CA PHE A 48 -14.49 11.61 -21.15
C PHE A 48 -15.92 11.46 -20.61
N SER A 49 -16.85 12.35 -20.97
CA SER A 49 -18.20 12.45 -20.41
C SER A 49 -19.07 11.18 -20.61
N ASN A 50 -18.66 10.27 -21.49
CA ASN A 50 -19.38 9.05 -21.79
C ASN A 50 -18.85 7.80 -21.04
N ILE A 51 -17.93 7.95 -20.09
CA ILE A 51 -17.37 6.85 -19.32
C ILE A 51 -17.99 6.85 -17.93
N GLU A 52 -19.05 6.07 -17.77
CA GLU A 52 -19.67 5.79 -16.47
C GLU A 52 -19.09 4.49 -15.89
N ASP A 53 -18.05 4.59 -15.09
CA ASP A 53 -17.42 3.44 -14.42
C ASP A 53 -16.91 3.83 -13.02
N GLY A 54 -17.85 4.08 -12.11
CA GLY A 54 -17.54 4.43 -10.72
C GLY A 54 -16.75 5.74 -10.57
N TYR A 55 -15.96 5.83 -9.51
CA TYR A 55 -15.19 7.03 -9.19
C TYR A 55 -13.71 6.72 -9.01
N VAL A 56 -12.87 7.62 -9.48
CA VAL A 56 -11.41 7.59 -9.27
C VAL A 56 -10.97 8.91 -8.66
N GLN A 57 -10.44 8.86 -7.45
CA GLN A 57 -9.89 10.02 -6.76
C GLN A 57 -8.36 9.90 -6.68
N PRO A 58 -7.61 10.61 -7.52
CA PRO A 58 -6.18 10.75 -7.34
C PRO A 58 -5.86 11.48 -6.03
N TYR A 59 -4.87 11.00 -5.30
CA TYR A 59 -4.40 11.62 -4.07
C TYR A 59 -2.87 11.63 -4.01
N LYS A 60 -2.31 12.54 -3.21
CA LYS A 60 -0.89 12.62 -2.91
C LYS A 60 -0.64 12.66 -1.41
N SER A 61 0.48 12.10 -1.00
CA SER A 61 1.08 12.31 0.31
C SER A 61 2.40 13.04 0.12
N SER A 62 2.71 14.00 0.98
CA SER A 62 3.89 14.85 0.83
C SER A 62 4.39 15.30 2.21
N PRO A 63 5.70 15.28 2.45
CA PRO A 63 6.28 15.78 3.70
C PRO A 63 6.10 17.30 3.89
N LEU A 64 5.65 17.99 2.85
CA LEU A 64 5.42 19.44 2.88
C LEU A 64 4.00 19.82 3.30
N THR A 65 3.10 18.84 3.40
CA THR A 65 1.74 19.07 3.91
C THR A 65 1.69 18.66 5.37
N GLY A 66 0.94 19.39 6.19
CA GLY A 66 0.78 19.07 7.60
C GLY A 66 -0.13 17.87 7.89
N GLU A 67 -0.48 17.08 6.87
CA GLU A 67 -1.39 15.94 6.96
C GLU A 67 -0.82 14.70 6.26
N ASN A 68 -0.87 13.57 6.94
CA ASN A 68 -0.41 12.26 6.46
C ASN A 68 -1.53 11.57 5.69
N VAL A 69 -1.84 12.08 4.49
CA VAL A 69 -2.99 11.61 3.68
C VAL A 69 -2.95 10.11 3.43
N GLY A 70 -1.77 9.55 3.11
CA GLY A 70 -1.61 8.12 2.83
C GLY A 70 -1.90 7.23 4.03
N GLU A 71 -1.35 7.56 5.19
CA GLU A 71 -1.57 6.84 6.43
C GLU A 71 -3.03 6.93 6.89
N ASN A 72 -3.58 8.15 6.89
CA ASN A 72 -4.97 8.39 7.27
C ASN A 72 -5.94 7.60 6.38
N LEU A 73 -5.70 7.57 5.07
CA LEU A 73 -6.50 6.79 4.13
C LEU A 73 -6.43 5.29 4.44
N TYR A 74 -5.24 4.76 4.71
CA TYR A 74 -5.09 3.34 5.02
C TYR A 74 -5.76 2.96 6.34
N ILE A 75 -5.60 3.78 7.38
CA ILE A 75 -6.32 3.60 8.66
C ILE A 75 -7.83 3.64 8.46
N GLN A 76 -8.33 4.60 7.66
CA GLN A 76 -9.75 4.72 7.36
C GLN A 76 -10.27 3.46 6.65
N MET A 77 -9.61 3.01 5.58
CA MET A 77 -10.01 1.79 4.87
C MET A 77 -10.04 0.56 5.78
N ILE A 78 -9.04 0.39 6.65
CA ILE A 78 -8.98 -0.73 7.60
C ILE A 78 -10.12 -0.65 8.63
N ASN A 79 -10.44 0.54 9.12
CA ASN A 79 -11.50 0.74 10.11
C ASN A 79 -12.89 0.56 9.51
N ASP A 80 -13.10 0.94 8.26
CA ASP A 80 -14.40 0.87 7.57
C ASP A 80 -14.69 -0.51 6.98
N ALA A 81 -13.68 -1.38 6.85
CA ALA A 81 -13.85 -2.75 6.35
C ALA A 81 -14.85 -3.54 7.18
N GLN A 82 -15.81 -4.20 6.51
CA GLN A 82 -16.86 -5.00 7.12
C GLN A 82 -16.71 -6.51 6.82
N GLU A 83 -16.26 -6.87 5.62
CA GLU A 83 -16.11 -8.26 5.19
C GLU A 83 -14.64 -8.63 5.09
N TYR A 84 -13.86 -7.86 4.33
CA TYR A 84 -12.45 -8.13 4.13
C TYR A 84 -11.64 -6.88 3.78
N ILE A 85 -10.36 -6.95 4.11
CA ILE A 85 -9.34 -6.05 3.58
C ILE A 85 -8.09 -6.83 3.19
N TYR A 86 -7.65 -6.73 1.94
CA TYR A 86 -6.44 -7.35 1.42
C TYR A 86 -5.41 -6.29 1.08
N ILE A 87 -4.18 -6.53 1.48
CA ILE A 87 -3.11 -5.54 1.45
C ILE A 87 -1.85 -6.15 0.83
N PHE A 88 -1.31 -5.49 -0.19
CA PHE A 88 0.00 -5.80 -0.75
C PHE A 88 0.96 -4.68 -0.41
N THR A 89 2.07 -5.03 0.21
CA THR A 89 3.12 -4.07 0.53
C THR A 89 4.49 -4.74 0.55
N PRO A 90 5.53 -4.13 -0.06
CA PRO A 90 6.88 -4.68 0.03
C PRO A 90 7.48 -4.54 1.41
N TYR A 91 7.02 -3.56 2.20
CA TYR A 91 7.48 -3.28 3.54
C TYR A 91 6.30 -3.14 4.50
N LEU A 92 6.37 -3.86 5.62
CA LEU A 92 5.36 -3.84 6.67
C LEU A 92 6.01 -3.34 7.97
N ILE A 93 6.25 -2.02 8.03
CA ILE A 93 6.86 -1.33 9.17
C ILE A 93 5.84 -0.32 9.68
N VAL A 94 4.82 -0.86 10.32
CA VAL A 94 3.62 -0.10 10.71
C VAL A 94 3.81 0.64 12.03
N CYS A 95 3.24 1.85 12.10
CA CYS A 95 3.07 2.60 13.36
C CYS A 95 2.06 1.91 14.29
N ASN A 96 1.96 2.40 15.51
CA ASN A 96 1.01 1.86 16.50
C ASN A 96 -0.44 1.98 16.07
N GLU A 97 -0.80 3.05 15.37
CA GLU A 97 -2.14 3.34 14.89
C GLU A 97 -2.58 2.31 13.84
N LEU A 98 -1.74 2.05 12.84
CA LEU A 98 -1.99 1.02 11.82
C LEU A 98 -1.98 -0.39 12.41
N MET A 99 -1.04 -0.70 13.30
CA MET A 99 -1.01 -1.96 14.03
C MET A 99 -2.32 -2.19 14.78
N THR A 100 -2.81 -1.18 15.47
CA THR A 100 -4.06 -1.24 16.23
C THR A 100 -5.26 -1.40 15.30
N ALA A 101 -5.33 -0.64 14.20
CA ALA A 101 -6.42 -0.75 13.23
C ALA A 101 -6.51 -2.15 12.62
N LEU A 102 -5.38 -2.72 12.17
CA LEU A 102 -5.31 -4.09 11.62
C LEU A 102 -5.78 -5.14 12.63
N LYS A 103 -5.33 -5.05 13.87
CA LYS A 103 -5.72 -5.97 14.95
C LYS A 103 -7.19 -5.85 15.29
N LEU A 104 -7.74 -4.63 15.32
CA LEU A 104 -9.16 -4.42 15.61
C LEU A 104 -10.04 -4.90 14.45
N ALA A 105 -9.63 -4.70 13.21
CA ALA A 105 -10.34 -5.25 12.05
C ALA A 105 -10.43 -6.77 12.12
N ALA A 106 -9.31 -7.49 12.35
CA ALA A 106 -9.29 -8.92 12.49
C ALA A 106 -10.15 -9.41 13.69
N LYS A 107 -10.18 -8.68 14.81
CA LYS A 107 -11.02 -9.01 15.98
C LYS A 107 -12.51 -8.72 15.78
N ARG A 108 -12.87 -7.97 14.74
CA ARG A 108 -14.25 -7.77 14.29
C ARG A 108 -14.68 -8.82 13.27
N ASP A 109 -13.89 -9.91 13.10
CA ASP A 109 -14.10 -10.97 12.11
C ASP A 109 -13.97 -10.50 10.64
N VAL A 110 -13.30 -9.37 10.40
CA VAL A 110 -12.91 -8.96 9.04
C VAL A 110 -11.75 -9.86 8.56
N ASP A 111 -11.85 -10.43 7.35
CA ASP A 111 -10.76 -11.20 6.73
C ASP A 111 -9.62 -10.26 6.32
N VAL A 112 -8.65 -10.09 7.21
CA VAL A 112 -7.47 -9.23 6.97
C VAL A 112 -6.33 -10.09 6.42
N ARG A 113 -5.92 -9.84 5.16
CA ARG A 113 -4.79 -10.54 4.52
C ARG A 113 -3.72 -9.56 4.08
N ILE A 114 -2.47 -9.88 4.39
CA ILE A 114 -1.31 -9.06 4.01
C ILE A 114 -0.32 -9.93 3.23
N VAL A 115 0.07 -9.47 2.04
CA VAL A 115 1.15 -10.09 1.25
C VAL A 115 2.40 -9.23 1.33
N THR A 116 3.52 -9.90 1.63
CA THR A 116 4.86 -9.31 1.64
C THR A 116 5.81 -10.17 0.81
N PRO A 117 6.99 -9.66 0.39
CA PRO A 117 7.95 -10.48 -0.34
C PRO A 117 8.54 -11.61 0.51
N ALA A 118 8.71 -12.81 -0.05
CA ALA A 118 9.56 -13.85 0.53
C ALA A 118 11.05 -13.59 0.28
N ILE A 119 11.36 -12.95 -0.87
CA ILE A 119 12.72 -12.63 -1.29
C ILE A 119 12.95 -11.13 -1.04
N PRO A 120 13.81 -10.73 -0.09
CA PRO A 120 14.01 -9.33 0.24
C PRO A 120 14.96 -8.63 -0.75
N ASP A 121 14.72 -7.33 -0.98
CA ASP A 121 15.69 -6.41 -1.58
C ASP A 121 16.74 -5.95 -0.55
N LYS A 122 16.30 -5.71 0.70
CA LYS A 122 17.12 -5.24 1.82
C LYS A 122 16.90 -6.12 3.05
N LYS A 123 17.92 -6.86 3.47
CA LYS A 123 17.83 -7.85 4.56
C LYS A 123 17.38 -7.26 5.89
N TYR A 124 17.78 -6.02 6.22
CA TYR A 124 17.40 -5.39 7.49
C TYR A 124 15.93 -4.97 7.50
N ILE A 125 15.41 -4.40 6.40
CA ILE A 125 13.99 -4.05 6.23
C ILE A 125 13.11 -5.30 6.31
N TYR A 126 13.55 -6.39 5.70
CA TYR A 126 12.85 -7.66 5.78
C TYR A 126 12.73 -8.19 7.21
N LYS A 127 13.79 -8.05 8.02
CA LYS A 127 13.75 -8.43 9.44
C LYS A 127 12.78 -7.55 10.24
N MET A 128 12.70 -6.26 9.93
CA MET A 128 11.73 -5.35 10.56
C MET A 128 10.30 -5.72 10.16
N THR A 129 10.05 -5.97 8.87
CA THR A 129 8.77 -6.49 8.39
C THR A 129 8.36 -7.75 9.14
N GLN A 130 9.26 -8.74 9.24
CA GLN A 130 9.00 -9.99 9.94
C GLN A 130 8.76 -9.82 11.45
N SER A 131 9.34 -8.81 12.09
CA SER A 131 9.15 -8.57 13.53
C SER A 131 7.69 -8.25 13.89
N ASN A 132 6.91 -7.71 12.94
CA ASN A 132 5.50 -7.38 13.13
C ASN A 132 4.55 -8.58 12.90
N TYR A 133 5.02 -9.66 12.27
CA TYR A 133 4.17 -10.80 11.91
C TYR A 133 3.52 -11.46 13.12
N LYS A 134 4.31 -11.75 14.16
CA LYS A 134 3.80 -12.48 15.34
C LYS A 134 2.63 -11.77 15.99
N GLU A 135 2.69 -10.45 16.13
CA GLU A 135 1.64 -9.67 16.78
C GLU A 135 0.36 -9.64 15.94
N LEU A 136 0.50 -9.50 14.63
CA LEU A 136 -0.62 -9.51 13.68
C LEU A 136 -1.28 -10.89 13.61
N LEU A 137 -0.50 -11.97 13.50
CA LEU A 137 -1.00 -13.34 13.47
C LEU A 137 -1.76 -13.70 14.74
N LEU A 138 -1.27 -13.28 15.93
CA LEU A 138 -1.97 -13.50 17.21
C LEU A 138 -3.31 -12.75 17.29
N ALA A 139 -3.49 -11.72 16.53
CA ALA A 139 -4.74 -10.97 16.43
C ALA A 139 -5.74 -11.55 15.41
N GLY A 140 -5.32 -12.52 14.58
CA GLY A 140 -6.14 -13.14 13.53
C GLY A 140 -5.86 -12.62 12.12
N VAL A 141 -4.89 -11.72 11.94
CA VAL A 141 -4.46 -11.29 10.60
C VAL A 141 -3.74 -12.44 9.90
N ARG A 142 -4.07 -12.69 8.64
CA ARG A 142 -3.40 -13.70 7.81
C ARG A 142 -2.27 -13.05 7.02
N ILE A 143 -1.10 -13.64 7.06
CA ILE A 143 0.10 -13.12 6.41
C ILE A 143 0.58 -14.13 5.37
N TYR A 144 0.90 -13.62 4.19
CA TYR A 144 1.40 -14.39 3.05
C TYR A 144 2.77 -13.86 2.62
N GLN A 145 3.66 -14.75 2.25
CA GLN A 145 4.94 -14.42 1.62
C GLN A 145 4.92 -14.83 0.15
N TYR A 146 5.00 -13.85 -0.74
CA TYR A 146 5.07 -14.08 -2.18
C TYR A 146 6.41 -14.70 -2.55
N THR A 147 6.38 -15.95 -3.06
CA THR A 147 7.58 -16.78 -3.27
C THR A 147 8.24 -16.60 -4.63
N PRO A 148 7.52 -16.25 -5.74
CA PRO A 148 8.13 -16.19 -7.07
C PRO A 148 9.12 -15.04 -7.28
N GLY A 149 9.11 -14.01 -6.41
CA GLY A 149 9.98 -12.87 -6.56
C GLY A 149 9.77 -11.79 -5.49
N PHE A 150 10.31 -10.59 -5.78
CA PHE A 150 10.08 -9.42 -4.92
C PHE A 150 8.80 -8.72 -5.35
N ILE A 151 7.70 -8.93 -4.61
CA ILE A 151 6.47 -8.19 -4.84
C ILE A 151 6.64 -6.73 -4.40
N HIS A 152 6.44 -5.78 -5.33
CA HIS A 152 6.60 -4.36 -5.07
C HIS A 152 5.28 -3.57 -5.18
N SER A 153 4.14 -4.25 -5.26
CA SER A 153 2.80 -3.67 -5.26
C SER A 153 2.48 -2.97 -3.94
N LYS A 154 1.81 -1.83 -4.00
CA LYS A 154 1.20 -1.13 -2.86
C LYS A 154 -0.26 -0.95 -3.20
N THR A 155 -1.03 -1.95 -2.82
CA THR A 155 -2.44 -2.05 -3.19
C THR A 155 -3.25 -2.50 -1.98
N LEU A 156 -4.34 -1.82 -1.73
CA LEU A 156 -5.34 -2.21 -0.74
C LEU A 156 -6.69 -2.38 -1.45
N ILE A 157 -7.45 -3.39 -1.06
CA ILE A 157 -8.85 -3.56 -1.48
C ILE A 157 -9.72 -3.84 -0.26
N MET A 158 -10.85 -3.16 -0.18
CA MET A 158 -11.81 -3.27 0.90
C MET A 158 -13.19 -3.63 0.35
N ASP A 159 -13.75 -4.75 0.79
CA ASP A 159 -15.12 -5.21 0.54
C ASP A 159 -15.55 -5.22 -0.94
N GLY A 160 -14.60 -5.26 -1.89
CA GLY A 160 -14.87 -5.21 -3.33
C GLY A 160 -15.41 -3.88 -3.85
N ARG A 161 -15.47 -2.84 -3.03
CA ARG A 161 -16.04 -1.53 -3.36
C ARG A 161 -15.02 -0.41 -3.39
N LEU A 162 -13.97 -0.53 -2.62
CA LEU A 162 -12.93 0.48 -2.50
C LEU A 162 -11.56 -0.16 -2.72
N ALA A 163 -10.72 0.44 -3.54
CA ALA A 163 -9.33 0.04 -3.68
C ALA A 163 -8.41 1.24 -3.76
N SER A 164 -7.24 1.13 -3.15
CA SER A 164 -6.15 2.10 -3.28
C SER A 164 -4.99 1.44 -4.04
N VAL A 165 -4.55 2.08 -5.12
CA VAL A 165 -3.39 1.64 -5.92
C VAL A 165 -2.44 2.83 -6.07
N GLY A 166 -1.20 2.66 -5.61
CA GLY A 166 -0.27 3.78 -5.61
C GLY A 166 1.17 3.41 -5.31
N SER A 167 1.94 4.41 -4.87
CA SER A 167 3.35 4.26 -4.54
C SER A 167 3.62 4.14 -3.03
N ILE A 168 2.61 4.28 -2.16
CA ILE A 168 2.75 4.38 -0.71
C ILE A 168 2.92 2.99 -0.09
N ASN A 169 4.10 2.68 0.45
CA ASN A 169 4.33 1.49 1.26
C ASN A 169 3.69 1.64 2.65
N MET A 170 3.51 0.53 3.37
CA MET A 170 3.17 0.55 4.79
C MET A 170 4.44 0.71 5.64
N ASP A 171 5.11 1.85 5.49
CA ASP A 171 6.29 2.22 6.28
C ASP A 171 6.32 3.73 6.56
N ASN A 172 7.06 4.11 7.61
CA ASN A 172 7.17 5.51 8.04
C ASN A 172 7.78 6.41 6.96
N ARG A 173 8.68 5.87 6.14
CA ARG A 173 9.34 6.64 5.09
C ARG A 173 8.36 7.09 4.01
N SER A 174 7.48 6.19 3.57
CA SER A 174 6.41 6.53 2.62
C SER A 174 5.39 7.47 3.22
N PHE A 175 5.03 7.31 4.50
CA PHE A 175 4.00 8.15 5.12
C PHE A 175 4.49 9.56 5.43
N TYR A 176 5.75 9.74 5.86
CA TYR A 176 6.21 11.00 6.45
C TYR A 176 7.31 11.71 5.65
N HIS A 177 8.06 11.00 4.80
CA HIS A 177 9.31 11.54 4.23
C HIS A 177 9.34 11.58 2.71
N HIS A 178 8.45 10.87 2.03
CA HIS A 178 8.44 10.80 0.57
C HIS A 178 7.28 11.58 -0.04
N PHE A 179 7.49 11.99 -1.30
CA PHE A 179 6.40 12.36 -2.19
C PHE A 179 5.82 11.10 -2.79
N GLU A 180 4.59 10.80 -2.43
CA GLU A 180 3.88 9.62 -2.86
C GLU A 180 2.55 9.99 -3.51
N CYS A 181 2.04 9.14 -4.37
CA CYS A 181 0.72 9.33 -4.97
C CYS A 181 -0.01 8.02 -5.14
N GLY A 182 -1.33 8.09 -5.24
CA GLY A 182 -2.19 6.96 -5.49
C GLY A 182 -3.51 7.37 -6.12
N ALA A 183 -4.27 6.38 -6.53
CA ALA A 183 -5.66 6.51 -6.89
C ALA A 183 -6.51 5.70 -5.93
N LEU A 184 -7.52 6.34 -5.38
CA LEU A 184 -8.62 5.70 -4.70
C LEU A 184 -9.70 5.39 -5.74
N LEU A 185 -10.05 4.11 -5.86
CA LEU A 185 -11.05 3.59 -6.77
C LEU A 185 -12.30 3.27 -5.97
N TYR A 186 -13.47 3.72 -6.41
CA TYR A 186 -14.73 3.46 -5.74
C TYR A 186 -15.78 2.96 -6.73
N ASP A 187 -16.36 1.80 -6.45
CA ASP A 187 -17.42 1.14 -7.22
C ASP A 187 -17.13 1.08 -8.74
N CYS A 188 -15.87 0.88 -9.16
CA CYS A 188 -15.48 0.76 -10.56
C CYS A 188 -15.03 -0.68 -10.92
N LYS A 189 -15.13 -1.04 -12.22
CA LYS A 189 -14.81 -2.39 -12.73
C LYS A 189 -13.36 -2.80 -12.45
N ALA A 190 -12.43 -1.84 -12.48
CA ALA A 190 -11.02 -2.09 -12.18
C ALA A 190 -10.79 -2.72 -10.79
N ILE A 191 -11.71 -2.54 -9.84
CA ILE A 191 -11.62 -3.16 -8.50
C ILE A 191 -11.73 -4.69 -8.61
N ALA A 192 -12.57 -5.21 -9.52
CA ALA A 192 -12.66 -6.64 -9.76
C ALA A 192 -11.35 -7.22 -10.32
N ASP A 193 -10.69 -6.49 -11.23
CA ASP A 193 -9.40 -6.90 -11.78
C ASP A 193 -8.31 -6.90 -10.70
N VAL A 194 -8.28 -5.88 -9.84
CA VAL A 194 -7.39 -5.82 -8.66
C VAL A 194 -7.64 -7.03 -7.75
N LYS A 195 -8.89 -7.35 -7.47
CA LYS A 195 -9.26 -8.50 -6.64
C LYS A 195 -8.77 -9.81 -7.24
N ASN A 196 -8.98 -10.01 -8.53
CA ASN A 196 -8.56 -11.23 -9.25
C ASN A 196 -7.03 -11.39 -9.22
N ASP A 197 -6.28 -10.30 -9.44
CA ASP A 197 -4.82 -10.31 -9.34
C ASP A 197 -4.35 -10.66 -7.92
N MET A 198 -5.03 -10.13 -6.89
CA MET A 198 -4.73 -10.46 -5.50
C MET A 198 -4.97 -11.94 -5.20
N PHE A 199 -6.07 -12.53 -5.69
CA PHE A 199 -6.32 -13.96 -5.49
C PHE A 199 -5.28 -14.83 -6.19
N ALA A 200 -4.92 -14.52 -7.43
CA ALA A 200 -3.83 -15.24 -8.13
C ALA A 200 -2.49 -15.15 -7.37
N THR A 201 -2.23 -13.98 -6.76
CA THR A 201 -1.02 -13.79 -5.95
C THR A 201 -1.04 -14.59 -4.65
N PHE A 202 -2.20 -14.74 -3.98
CA PHE A 202 -2.32 -15.61 -2.81
C PHE A 202 -2.00 -17.08 -3.14
N GLU A 203 -2.43 -17.56 -4.30
CA GLU A 203 -2.13 -18.94 -4.76
C GLU A 203 -0.62 -19.17 -4.99
N GLU A 204 0.12 -18.12 -5.37
CA GLU A 204 1.58 -18.16 -5.55
C GLU A 204 2.35 -17.82 -4.26
N SER A 205 1.67 -17.63 -3.14
CA SER A 205 2.25 -17.21 -1.86
C SER A 205 2.17 -18.31 -0.81
N GLU A 206 3.13 -18.33 0.11
CA GLU A 206 3.10 -19.20 1.30
C GLU A 206 2.39 -18.47 2.44
N GLU A 207 1.31 -19.06 2.97
CA GLU A 207 0.67 -18.56 4.19
C GLU A 207 1.52 -18.90 5.41
N ILE A 208 1.81 -17.88 6.24
CA ILE A 208 2.70 -17.98 7.39
C ILE A 208 1.87 -18.17 8.66
N ASP A 209 2.32 -19.03 9.52
CA ASP A 209 1.74 -19.30 10.84
C ASP A 209 2.65 -18.91 12.02
N ILE A 210 2.16 -19.08 13.22
CA ILE A 210 2.92 -18.82 14.46
C ILE A 210 4.12 -19.78 14.61
N LEU A 211 4.06 -21.00 14.07
CA LEU A 211 5.17 -21.95 14.13
C LEU A 211 6.30 -21.48 13.20
N TRP A 212 5.95 -20.98 12.03
CA TRP A 212 6.91 -20.33 11.13
C TRP A 212 7.65 -19.17 11.85
N CYS A 213 6.92 -18.32 12.56
CA CYS A 213 7.51 -17.22 13.33
C CYS A 213 8.48 -17.72 14.41
N ARG A 214 8.12 -18.78 15.14
CA ARG A 214 9.00 -19.39 16.16
C ARG A 214 10.30 -19.89 15.56
N ASN A 215 10.23 -20.53 14.39
CA ASN A 215 11.40 -21.13 13.75
C ASN A 215 12.32 -20.12 13.07
N ASN A 216 11.76 -19.04 12.52
CA ASN A 216 12.49 -18.10 11.68
C ASN A 216 12.83 -16.77 12.38
N ILE A 217 12.01 -16.32 13.34
CA ILE A 217 12.14 -15.01 13.98
C ILE A 217 12.81 -15.10 15.36
N SER A 218 12.86 -16.28 15.98
CA SER A 218 13.38 -16.45 17.36
C SER A 218 14.81 -15.93 17.57
N LYS A 219 15.62 -15.88 16.51
CA LYS A 219 16.98 -15.30 16.53
C LYS A 219 17.03 -13.77 16.35
N VAL A 220 15.89 -13.17 15.99
CA VAL A 220 15.74 -11.72 15.73
C VAL A 220 15.11 -10.99 16.92
N SER A 221 14.61 -11.74 17.90
CA SER A 221 13.78 -11.25 19.02
C SER A 221 14.43 -10.18 19.90
N LEU A 222 15.75 -10.06 19.91
CA LEU A 222 16.45 -9.00 20.66
C LEU A 222 16.83 -7.79 19.78
N ILE A 223 16.90 -7.98 18.47
CA ILE A 223 17.28 -6.93 17.51
C ILE A 223 16.02 -6.20 16.99
N GLY A 224 14.88 -6.87 16.91
CA GLY A 224 13.63 -6.30 16.41
C GLY A 224 13.17 -5.05 17.15
N PRO A 225 13.05 -5.05 18.48
CA PRO A 225 12.70 -3.85 19.26
C PRO A 225 13.72 -2.71 19.12
N LEU A 226 15.01 -3.04 18.97
CA LEU A 226 16.05 -2.03 18.75
C LEU A 226 15.97 -1.43 17.34
N LEU A 227 15.67 -2.24 16.33
CA LEU A 227 15.45 -1.77 14.97
C LEU A 227 14.16 -0.94 14.87
N ASN A 228 13.12 -1.27 15.64
CA ASN A 228 11.88 -0.49 15.68
C ASN A 228 12.09 0.92 16.29
N LEU A 229 13.09 1.11 17.15
CA LEU A 229 13.51 2.45 17.59
C LEU A 229 14.06 3.31 16.44
N LEU A 230 14.57 2.69 15.39
CA LEU A 230 15.09 3.36 14.20
C LEU A 230 14.01 3.48 13.09
N SER A 231 12.82 2.90 13.28
CA SER A 231 11.75 2.90 12.27
C SER A 231 11.30 4.30 11.82
N PRO A 232 11.31 5.36 12.67
CA PRO A 232 11.01 6.71 12.22
C PRO A 232 12.06 7.32 11.27
N LEU A 233 13.25 6.72 11.19
CA LEU A 233 14.35 7.17 10.32
C LEU A 233 14.48 6.35 9.04
N LEU A 234 13.71 5.28 8.95
CA LEU A 234 13.67 4.32 7.84
C LEU A 234 12.33 4.42 7.14
#